data_d99784b1bfd9f7ae68333bd47e8ac400
#
_entry.id   d99784b1bfd9f7ae68333bd47e8ac400
#
_cell.length_a   1.000
_cell.length_b   1.000
_cell.length_c   1.000
_cell.angle_alpha   90.00
_cell.angle_beta   90.00
_cell.angle_gamma   90.00
#
_symmetry.space_group_name_H-M   'P 1'
#
loop_
_entity.id
_entity.type
_entity.pdbx_description
1 polymer ?
#
loop_
_entity_poly.entity_id
_entity_poly.type
_entity_poly.pdbx_seq_one_letter_code
_entity_poly.pdbx_strand_id
1 'polypeptide(L)'
;MKIVQYDDVEWKRGLQHRGGTFHYRHLLNGTPGTLGNFQFNIGQLEGDFASPRHRHNFDQFRIQLEGTMNFDRNGKMAAGSVGYFPEGAPYGPQRSEGTSVTAVLQFGSASGSGYLSREEVYAGTEELKKFGTFEGGIFRRNDDVEGRRQTDGYQAIWEHMNGQRMEYPKPRYRDPIMLDPANYEWLPVDGMPGVSEKPLGSFTERQCGASIIKLARGSTYRAGERSVYLVLSGSGIAYDAPYL
;
A
#
# COMPACT_ATOMS: atom_id res chain seq x y z
N MET A 1 -13.03 13.92 9.82
CA MET A 1 -13.03 12.79 8.86
C MET A 1 -12.92 13.34 7.45
N LYS A 2 -12.32 12.60 6.51
CA LYS A 2 -12.27 12.91 5.08
C LYS A 2 -12.94 11.76 4.31
N ILE A 3 -13.86 12.08 3.42
CA ILE A 3 -14.51 11.13 2.50
C ILE A 3 -14.06 11.48 1.10
N VAL A 4 -13.72 10.48 0.32
CA VAL A 4 -13.33 10.59 -1.09
C VAL A 4 -14.13 9.57 -1.88
N GLN A 5 -14.88 10.04 -2.87
CA GLN A 5 -15.53 9.16 -3.83
C GLN A 5 -14.48 8.67 -4.83
N TYR A 6 -14.50 7.38 -5.09
CA TYR A 6 -13.50 6.75 -5.95
C TYR A 6 -13.50 7.35 -7.36
N ASP A 7 -14.68 7.62 -7.93
CA ASP A 7 -14.83 8.11 -9.30
C ASP A 7 -14.52 9.59 -9.47
N ASP A 8 -14.47 10.35 -8.37
CA ASP A 8 -14.05 11.76 -8.39
C ASP A 8 -12.54 11.94 -8.52
N VAL A 9 -11.76 10.85 -8.41
CA VAL A 9 -10.30 10.90 -8.48
C VAL A 9 -9.80 10.38 -9.82
N GLU A 10 -9.12 11.23 -10.56
CA GLU A 10 -8.56 10.85 -11.86
C GLU A 10 -7.43 9.82 -11.74
N TRP A 11 -7.36 8.92 -12.73
CA TRP A 11 -6.21 8.05 -12.92
C TRP A 11 -4.99 8.84 -13.34
N LYS A 12 -3.88 8.62 -12.66
CA LYS A 12 -2.56 9.18 -13.01
C LYS A 12 -1.61 8.05 -13.37
N ARG A 13 -0.72 8.30 -14.33
CA ARG A 13 0.35 7.37 -14.64
C ARG A 13 1.31 7.27 -13.46
N GLY A 14 1.74 6.06 -13.16
CA GLY A 14 2.68 5.80 -12.08
C GLY A 14 4.10 6.25 -12.37
N LEU A 15 4.90 6.27 -11.33
CA LEU A 15 6.28 6.74 -11.36
C LEU A 15 7.23 5.73 -12.00
N GLN A 16 8.26 6.23 -12.65
CA GLN A 16 9.27 5.43 -13.36
C GLN A 16 10.21 4.63 -12.45
N HIS A 17 10.14 4.81 -11.12
CA HIS A 17 10.95 4.04 -10.18
C HIS A 17 10.55 2.56 -10.07
N ARG A 18 9.47 2.15 -10.76
CA ARG A 18 9.07 0.76 -11.01
C ARG A 18 9.02 0.50 -12.50
N GLY A 19 9.14 -0.75 -12.91
CA GLY A 19 9.10 -1.14 -14.32
C GLY A 19 7.68 -1.36 -14.83
N GLY A 20 7.49 -1.13 -16.13
CA GLY A 20 6.23 -1.37 -16.83
C GLY A 20 5.19 -0.27 -16.65
N THR A 21 3.97 -0.61 -16.98
CA THR A 21 2.83 0.32 -16.98
C THR A 21 1.98 0.12 -15.75
N PHE A 22 1.78 1.19 -15.01
CA PHE A 22 0.78 1.22 -13.95
C PHE A 22 0.17 2.60 -13.83
N HIS A 23 -1.08 2.61 -13.36
CA HIS A 23 -1.85 3.81 -13.05
C HIS A 23 -2.28 3.78 -11.59
N TYR A 24 -2.62 4.93 -11.04
CA TYR A 24 -3.10 5.00 -9.68
C TYR A 24 -4.10 6.13 -9.49
N ARG A 25 -5.01 5.95 -8.55
CA ARG A 25 -5.83 6.99 -7.93
C ARG A 25 -5.33 7.21 -6.51
N HIS A 26 -4.93 8.43 -6.19
CA HIS A 26 -4.52 8.80 -4.83
C HIS A 26 -5.73 9.29 -4.05
N LEU A 27 -6.20 8.50 -3.10
CA LEU A 27 -7.46 8.76 -2.39
C LEU A 27 -7.22 9.58 -1.13
N LEU A 28 -6.36 9.11 -0.24
CA LEU A 28 -6.16 9.70 1.08
C LEU A 28 -4.67 9.73 1.44
N ASN A 29 -4.30 10.72 2.23
CA ASN A 29 -2.99 10.79 2.87
C ASN A 29 -3.10 11.40 4.27
N GLY A 30 -2.14 11.06 5.12
CA GLY A 30 -1.89 11.72 6.39
C GLY A 30 -1.05 12.99 6.21
N THR A 31 -0.40 13.40 7.27
CA THR A 31 0.49 14.58 7.27
C THR A 31 1.93 14.13 7.01
N PRO A 32 2.56 14.55 5.90
CA PRO A 32 3.96 14.26 5.60
C PRO A 32 4.90 14.67 6.75
N GLY A 33 5.97 13.90 6.96
CA GLY A 33 6.96 14.15 8.01
C GLY A 33 6.51 13.79 9.43
N THR A 34 5.30 13.25 9.62
CA THR A 34 4.82 12.79 10.93
C THR A 34 4.75 11.27 11.01
N LEU A 35 4.83 10.72 12.23
CA LEU A 35 4.65 9.28 12.48
C LEU A 35 3.24 8.78 12.12
N GLY A 36 2.27 9.67 12.07
CA GLY A 36 0.89 9.37 11.65
C GLY A 36 0.67 9.49 10.14
N ASN A 37 1.72 9.75 9.36
CA ASN A 37 1.60 9.82 7.91
C ASN A 37 1.20 8.47 7.32
N PHE A 38 0.29 8.51 6.36
CA PHE A 38 -0.13 7.35 5.59
C PHE A 38 -0.49 7.79 4.17
N GLN A 39 -0.57 6.82 3.28
CA GLN A 39 -1.02 7.01 1.91
C GLN A 39 -1.95 5.87 1.53
N PHE A 40 -3.12 6.20 0.98
CA PHE A 40 -4.07 5.22 0.48
C PHE A 40 -4.35 5.46 -1.00
N ASN A 41 -4.02 4.46 -1.80
CA ASN A 41 -4.15 4.49 -3.25
C ASN A 41 -4.88 3.27 -3.77
N ILE A 42 -5.53 3.42 -4.93
CA ILE A 42 -5.89 2.31 -5.79
C ILE A 42 -4.89 2.29 -6.94
N GLY A 43 -4.21 1.17 -7.14
CA GLY A 43 -3.28 0.96 -8.25
C GLY A 43 -3.85 -0.02 -9.27
N GLN A 44 -3.71 0.32 -10.55
CA GLN A 44 -3.98 -0.56 -11.67
C GLN A 44 -2.66 -0.91 -12.33
N LEU A 45 -2.35 -2.20 -12.40
CA LEU A 45 -1.13 -2.73 -13.00
C LEU A 45 -1.48 -3.42 -14.31
N GLU A 46 -0.67 -3.18 -15.33
CA GLU A 46 -0.82 -3.85 -16.62
C GLU A 46 0.11 -5.09 -16.72
N GLY A 47 -0.08 -5.93 -17.74
CA GLY A 47 0.67 -7.18 -17.89
C GLY A 47 2.18 -7.02 -18.07
N ASP A 48 2.65 -5.82 -18.41
CA ASP A 48 4.08 -5.48 -18.50
C ASP A 48 4.68 -4.99 -17.16
N PHE A 49 3.86 -4.84 -16.12
CA PHE A 49 4.35 -4.39 -14.82
C PHE A 49 5.35 -5.37 -14.23
N ALA A 50 6.49 -4.83 -13.80
CA ALA A 50 7.53 -5.59 -13.14
C ALA A 50 8.18 -4.78 -12.01
N SER A 51 8.38 -5.42 -10.88
CA SER A 51 9.14 -4.90 -9.76
C SER A 51 10.09 -5.99 -9.24
N PRO A 52 11.37 -5.68 -9.03
CA PRO A 52 12.31 -6.67 -8.49
C PRO A 52 11.94 -7.09 -7.07
N ARG A 53 12.60 -8.12 -6.55
CA ARG A 53 12.51 -8.43 -5.13
C ARG A 53 13.06 -7.25 -4.33
N HIS A 54 12.27 -6.74 -3.41
CA HIS A 54 12.60 -5.57 -2.61
C HIS A 54 11.94 -5.64 -1.22
N ARG A 55 12.18 -4.64 -0.42
CA ARG A 55 11.56 -4.45 0.91
C ARG A 55 11.34 -2.96 1.16
N HIS A 56 10.50 -2.65 2.10
CA HIS A 56 10.21 -1.28 2.49
C HIS A 56 10.60 -1.00 3.94
N ASN A 57 10.78 0.26 4.28
CA ASN A 57 10.94 0.77 5.64
C ASN A 57 9.61 1.26 6.22
N PHE A 58 8.51 0.70 5.76
CA PHE A 58 7.15 1.01 6.19
C PHE A 58 6.26 -0.23 6.04
N ASP A 59 5.12 -0.20 6.69
CA ASP A 59 4.11 -1.26 6.62
C ASP A 59 3.07 -0.98 5.53
N GLN A 60 2.47 -2.04 4.99
CA GLN A 60 1.39 -1.94 4.01
C GLN A 60 0.30 -2.96 4.28
N PHE A 61 -0.97 -2.54 4.09
CA PHE A 61 -2.05 -3.45 3.74
C PHE A 61 -2.37 -3.33 2.26
N ARG A 62 -2.63 -4.46 1.63
CA ARG A 62 -3.07 -4.55 0.23
C ARG A 62 -4.33 -5.36 0.15
N ILE A 63 -5.28 -4.89 -0.65
CA ILE A 63 -6.53 -5.58 -0.95
C ILE A 63 -6.56 -5.76 -2.47
N GLN A 64 -6.54 -7.00 -2.94
CA GLN A 64 -6.67 -7.27 -4.36
C GLN A 64 -8.13 -7.13 -4.75
N LEU A 65 -8.46 -6.12 -5.54
CA LEU A 65 -9.82 -5.82 -5.94
C LEU A 65 -10.21 -6.59 -7.21
N GLU A 66 -9.32 -6.60 -8.21
CA GLU A 66 -9.54 -7.26 -9.49
C GLU A 66 -8.28 -7.95 -9.99
N GLY A 67 -8.46 -9.02 -10.74
CA GLY A 67 -7.36 -9.77 -11.35
C GLY A 67 -6.49 -10.51 -10.33
N THR A 68 -5.28 -10.81 -10.75
CA THR A 68 -4.29 -11.53 -9.94
C THR A 68 -2.92 -10.90 -10.07
N MET A 69 -2.26 -10.70 -8.96
CA MET A 69 -0.88 -10.24 -8.90
C MET A 69 -0.04 -11.22 -8.06
N ASN A 70 1.17 -11.53 -8.49
CA ASN A 70 2.09 -12.26 -7.64
C ASN A 70 2.78 -11.31 -6.65
N PHE A 71 3.06 -11.79 -5.45
CA PHE A 71 3.83 -11.06 -4.44
C PHE A 71 5.18 -11.72 -4.13
N ASP A 72 5.41 -12.94 -4.64
CA ASP A 72 6.68 -13.67 -4.61
C ASP A 72 6.68 -14.67 -5.76
N ARG A 73 7.74 -15.48 -5.90
CA ARG A 73 7.90 -16.47 -6.98
C ARG A 73 6.68 -17.39 -7.13
N ASN A 74 6.15 -17.89 -6.02
CA ASN A 74 5.03 -18.81 -5.97
C ASN A 74 3.80 -18.27 -5.24
N GLY A 75 3.89 -17.03 -4.73
CA GLY A 75 2.80 -16.40 -4.00
C GLY A 75 1.94 -15.52 -4.89
N LYS A 76 0.64 -15.73 -4.88
CA LYS A 76 -0.34 -14.93 -5.65
C LYS A 76 -1.39 -14.35 -4.73
N MET A 77 -1.84 -13.15 -5.07
CA MET A 77 -3.02 -12.48 -4.53
C MET A 77 -4.10 -12.50 -5.61
N ALA A 78 -5.12 -13.31 -5.42
CA ALA A 78 -6.31 -13.28 -6.24
C ALA A 78 -7.30 -12.20 -5.75
N ALA A 79 -8.25 -11.81 -6.59
CA ALA A 79 -9.31 -10.88 -6.19
C ALA A 79 -10.00 -11.33 -4.88
N GLY A 80 -10.21 -10.40 -3.96
CA GLY A 80 -10.72 -10.64 -2.62
C GLY A 80 -9.66 -10.91 -1.55
N SER A 81 -8.41 -11.25 -1.92
CA SER A 81 -7.35 -11.46 -0.94
C SER A 81 -6.90 -10.17 -0.27
N VAL A 82 -6.50 -10.27 0.99
CA VAL A 82 -5.88 -9.19 1.75
C VAL A 82 -4.47 -9.61 2.15
N GLY A 83 -3.50 -8.71 2.04
CA GLY A 83 -2.12 -8.98 2.42
C GLY A 83 -1.58 -7.93 3.37
N TYR A 84 -0.86 -8.34 4.42
CA TYR A 84 -0.05 -7.48 5.25
C TYR A 84 1.42 -7.64 4.88
N PHE A 85 2.05 -6.54 4.50
CA PHE A 85 3.44 -6.44 4.08
C PHE A 85 4.21 -5.63 5.12
N PRO A 86 4.81 -6.30 6.12
CA PRO A 86 5.52 -5.61 7.20
C PRO A 86 6.84 -5.00 6.72
N GLU A 87 7.27 -3.94 7.39
CA GLU A 87 8.58 -3.34 7.14
C GLU A 87 9.71 -4.36 7.23
N GLY A 88 10.73 -4.17 6.42
CA GLY A 88 11.92 -5.03 6.39
C GLY A 88 11.71 -6.40 5.75
N ALA A 89 10.48 -6.91 5.67
CA ALA A 89 10.21 -8.20 5.04
C ALA A 89 10.35 -8.11 3.51
N PRO A 90 11.22 -8.91 2.90
CA PRO A 90 11.42 -8.89 1.45
C PRO A 90 10.30 -9.63 0.73
N TYR A 91 9.83 -9.09 -0.38
CA TYR A 91 8.85 -9.71 -1.25
C TYR A 91 9.13 -9.39 -2.73
N GLY A 92 8.50 -10.14 -3.63
CA GLY A 92 8.76 -10.06 -5.06
C GLY A 92 9.71 -11.16 -5.55
N PRO A 93 10.04 -11.19 -6.84
CA PRO A 93 9.65 -10.19 -7.85
C PRO A 93 8.13 -10.14 -8.05
N GLN A 94 7.61 -8.95 -8.36
CA GLN A 94 6.20 -8.76 -8.65
C GLN A 94 5.97 -8.59 -10.14
N ARG A 95 4.92 -9.24 -10.63
CA ARG A 95 4.44 -9.14 -12.01
C ARG A 95 2.92 -9.18 -11.99
N SER A 96 2.28 -8.55 -12.95
CA SER A 96 0.84 -8.68 -13.16
C SER A 96 0.56 -9.71 -14.27
N GLU A 97 -0.44 -10.55 -14.06
CA GLU A 97 -0.95 -11.47 -15.08
C GLU A 97 -2.13 -10.79 -15.79
N GLY A 98 -1.85 -9.89 -16.74
CA GLY A 98 -2.85 -9.00 -17.31
C GLY A 98 -3.11 -7.79 -16.44
N THR A 99 -4.29 -7.17 -16.57
CA THR A 99 -4.69 -6.05 -15.73
C THR A 99 -5.10 -6.52 -14.33
N SER A 100 -4.59 -5.86 -13.31
CA SER A 100 -4.98 -6.10 -11.93
C SER A 100 -5.16 -4.79 -11.17
N VAL A 101 -6.12 -4.76 -10.24
CA VAL A 101 -6.45 -3.58 -9.43
C VAL A 101 -6.27 -3.91 -7.96
N THR A 102 -5.49 -3.11 -7.27
CA THR A 102 -5.13 -3.32 -5.86
C THR A 102 -5.29 -2.03 -5.06
N ALA A 103 -6.02 -2.08 -3.96
CA ALA A 103 -6.01 -1.02 -2.97
C ALA A 103 -4.78 -1.19 -2.07
N VAL A 104 -4.04 -0.11 -1.82
CA VAL A 104 -2.78 -0.13 -1.07
C VAL A 104 -2.81 0.97 -0.02
N LEU A 105 -2.81 0.58 1.24
CA LEU A 105 -2.60 1.45 2.39
C LEU A 105 -1.15 1.30 2.84
N GLN A 106 -0.39 2.38 2.78
CA GLN A 106 0.99 2.47 3.27
C GLN A 106 1.02 3.39 4.48
N PHE A 107 1.73 3.00 5.53
CA PHE A 107 1.80 3.80 6.76
C PHE A 107 3.13 3.59 7.47
N GLY A 108 3.50 4.54 8.30
CA GLY A 108 4.75 4.48 9.07
C GLY A 108 4.79 3.23 9.93
N SER A 109 5.96 2.65 10.07
CA SER A 109 6.18 1.39 10.78
C SER A 109 6.84 1.57 12.14
N ALA A 110 7.08 0.46 12.87
CA ALA A 110 7.63 0.46 14.22
C ALA A 110 9.03 1.08 14.31
N SER A 111 9.83 1.02 13.24
CA SER A 111 11.16 1.66 13.19
C SER A 111 11.08 3.20 13.29
N GLY A 112 9.93 3.79 12.94
CA GLY A 112 9.77 5.23 12.89
C GLY A 112 10.52 5.92 11.75
N SER A 113 11.17 5.17 10.85
CA SER A 113 11.92 5.75 9.72
C SER A 113 11.01 6.43 8.70
N GLY A 114 9.71 6.19 8.78
CA GLY A 114 8.72 6.80 7.90
C GLY A 114 8.85 6.37 6.44
N TYR A 115 8.06 6.99 5.59
CA TYR A 115 8.15 6.86 4.15
C TYR A 115 7.94 8.23 3.50
N LEU A 116 8.35 8.34 2.24
CA LEU A 116 8.19 9.57 1.48
C LEU A 116 6.75 9.74 1.02
N SER A 117 6.27 10.96 1.05
CA SER A 117 5.05 11.34 0.34
C SER A 117 5.24 11.16 -1.17
N ARG A 118 4.15 11.18 -1.90
CA ARG A 118 4.24 11.05 -3.35
C ARG A 118 5.01 12.21 -4.00
N GLU A 119 4.81 13.41 -3.50
CA GLU A 119 5.50 14.62 -3.94
C GLU A 119 7.01 14.51 -3.72
N GLU A 120 7.43 14.01 -2.58
CA GLU A 120 8.85 13.74 -2.28
C GLU A 120 9.42 12.66 -3.20
N VAL A 121 8.67 11.59 -3.48
CA VAL A 121 9.09 10.55 -4.44
C VAL A 121 9.22 11.12 -5.85
N TYR A 122 8.31 12.02 -6.28
CA TYR A 122 8.43 12.70 -7.57
C TYR A 122 9.68 13.58 -7.62
N ALA A 123 9.85 14.46 -6.64
CA ALA A 123 10.98 15.38 -6.58
C ALA A 123 12.32 14.62 -6.59
N GLY A 124 12.46 13.63 -5.71
CA GLY A 124 13.68 12.82 -5.63
C GLY A 124 13.93 11.99 -6.89
N THR A 125 12.87 11.53 -7.59
CA THR A 125 13.03 10.86 -8.90
C THR A 125 13.62 11.80 -9.94
N GLU A 126 13.09 13.03 -10.07
CA GLU A 126 13.60 14.02 -11.04
C GLU A 126 15.02 14.46 -10.71
N GLU A 127 15.34 14.61 -9.44
CA GLU A 127 16.72 14.94 -9.03
C GLU A 127 17.70 13.82 -9.33
N LEU A 128 17.35 12.57 -9.04
CA LEU A 128 18.22 11.42 -9.29
C LEU A 128 18.47 11.14 -10.77
N LYS A 129 17.57 11.54 -11.67
CA LYS A 129 17.81 11.45 -13.12
C LYS A 129 19.05 12.21 -13.59
N LYS A 130 19.53 13.19 -12.84
CA LYS A 130 20.79 13.90 -13.10
C LYS A 130 22.03 13.02 -12.86
N PHE A 131 21.88 11.96 -12.08
CA PHE A 131 22.97 11.10 -11.60
C PHE A 131 22.87 9.66 -12.10
N GLY A 132 21.81 9.33 -12.84
CA GLY A 132 21.58 7.96 -13.32
C GLY A 132 20.22 7.77 -13.97
N THR A 133 19.84 6.53 -14.16
CA THR A 133 18.59 6.12 -14.82
C THR A 133 17.80 5.15 -13.97
N PHE A 134 16.48 5.18 -14.14
CA PHE A 134 15.58 4.17 -13.56
C PHE A 134 15.20 3.15 -14.63
N GLU A 135 15.48 1.89 -14.38
CA GLU A 135 15.18 0.80 -15.30
C GLU A 135 14.71 -0.44 -14.51
N GLY A 136 13.53 -0.98 -14.84
CA GLY A 136 12.99 -2.19 -14.23
C GLY A 136 12.84 -2.12 -12.70
N GLY A 137 12.64 -0.94 -12.13
CA GLY A 137 12.53 -0.73 -10.69
C GLY A 137 13.86 -0.54 -9.97
N ILE A 138 14.97 -0.49 -10.69
CA ILE A 138 16.32 -0.26 -10.17
C ILE A 138 16.81 1.11 -10.62
N PHE A 139 17.40 1.86 -9.70
CA PHE A 139 18.20 3.04 -10.02
C PHE A 139 19.62 2.60 -10.36
N ARG A 140 20.09 2.97 -11.56
CA ARG A 140 21.46 2.74 -12.06
C ARG A 140 22.20 4.08 -12.10
N ARG A 141 23.22 4.19 -11.26
CA ARG A 141 24.04 5.39 -11.15
C ARG A 141 25.03 5.45 -12.32
N ASN A 142 25.26 6.65 -12.87
CA ASN A 142 26.26 6.91 -13.91
C ASN A 142 27.67 6.54 -13.40
N ASP A 143 28.58 6.18 -14.31
CA ASP A 143 29.91 5.68 -13.94
C ASP A 143 30.83 6.77 -13.36
N ASP A 144 30.61 8.00 -13.73
CA ASP A 144 31.33 9.19 -13.25
C ASP A 144 30.82 9.72 -11.90
N VAL A 145 29.74 9.14 -11.37
CA VAL A 145 29.14 9.58 -10.10
C VAL A 145 29.48 8.59 -8.98
N GLU A 146 30.02 9.09 -7.88
CA GLU A 146 30.37 8.29 -6.72
C GLU A 146 29.13 7.65 -6.07
N GLY A 147 29.29 6.42 -5.56
CA GLY A 147 28.30 5.71 -4.80
C GLY A 147 27.94 4.32 -5.34
N ARG A 148 26.89 3.73 -4.78
CA ARG A 148 26.43 2.40 -5.16
C ARG A 148 25.88 2.42 -6.60
N ARG A 149 26.38 1.52 -7.46
CA ARG A 149 25.99 1.46 -8.88
C ARG A 149 24.53 1.09 -9.12
N GLN A 150 23.98 0.23 -8.29
CA GLN A 150 22.60 -0.24 -8.41
C GLN A 150 21.92 -0.24 -7.04
N THR A 151 20.72 0.30 -6.98
CA THR A 151 19.89 0.37 -5.77
C THR A 151 18.44 0.22 -6.17
N ASP A 152 17.59 -0.39 -5.32
CA ASP A 152 16.14 -0.34 -5.53
C ASP A 152 15.69 1.10 -5.74
N GLY A 153 14.78 1.32 -6.69
CA GLY A 153 14.40 2.66 -7.10
C GLY A 153 13.83 3.50 -5.96
N TYR A 154 12.97 2.92 -5.12
CA TYR A 154 12.43 3.64 -3.96
C TYR A 154 13.51 3.90 -2.90
N GLN A 155 14.36 2.92 -2.61
CA GLN A 155 15.46 3.09 -1.67
C GLN A 155 16.41 4.21 -2.12
N ALA A 156 16.75 4.27 -3.41
CA ALA A 156 17.61 5.33 -3.94
C ALA A 156 16.99 6.72 -3.73
N ILE A 157 15.70 6.87 -3.99
CA ILE A 157 14.96 8.11 -3.79
C ILE A 157 14.94 8.48 -2.30
N TRP A 158 14.62 7.53 -1.43
CA TRP A 158 14.57 7.77 0.01
C TRP A 158 15.93 8.19 0.57
N GLU A 159 17.02 7.49 0.20
CA GLU A 159 18.39 7.80 0.62
C GLU A 159 18.81 9.20 0.14
N HIS A 160 18.43 9.57 -1.08
CA HIS A 160 18.71 10.89 -1.63
C HIS A 160 17.97 12.01 -0.88
N MET A 161 16.67 11.84 -0.67
CA MET A 161 15.82 12.83 -0.01
C MET A 161 16.16 13.03 1.47
N ASN A 162 16.66 12.00 2.15
CA ASN A 162 16.98 12.06 3.57
C ASN A 162 18.48 12.27 3.84
N GLY A 163 19.35 12.25 2.83
CA GLY A 163 20.79 12.43 2.97
C GLY A 163 21.49 11.34 3.79
N GLN A 164 20.88 10.18 3.94
CA GLN A 164 21.39 9.07 4.74
C GLN A 164 21.02 7.72 4.14
N ARG A 165 21.75 6.67 4.51
CA ARG A 165 21.40 5.30 4.10
C ARG A 165 20.09 4.85 4.73
N MET A 166 19.27 4.16 3.92
CA MET A 166 18.09 3.48 4.44
C MET A 166 18.53 2.23 5.21
N GLU A 167 18.18 2.19 6.48
CA GLU A 167 18.34 1.02 7.31
C GLU A 167 17.00 0.28 7.44
N TYR A 168 17.06 -1.03 7.27
CA TYR A 168 15.91 -1.88 7.45
C TYR A 168 15.98 -2.58 8.79
N PRO A 169 14.95 -2.53 9.60
CA PRO A 169 14.91 -3.30 10.82
C PRO A 169 14.91 -4.80 10.48
N LYS A 170 15.29 -5.63 11.45
CA LYS A 170 15.12 -7.08 11.33
C LYS A 170 13.61 -7.35 11.13
N PRO A 171 13.23 -8.03 10.05
CA PRO A 171 11.82 -8.28 9.77
C PRO A 171 11.20 -9.14 10.87
N ARG A 172 10.03 -8.74 11.36
CA ARG A 172 9.25 -9.50 12.34
C ARG A 172 8.65 -10.78 11.77
N TYR A 173 8.39 -10.76 10.46
CA TYR A 173 7.84 -11.89 9.72
C TYR A 173 8.78 -12.20 8.55
N ARG A 174 8.96 -13.49 8.28
CA ARG A 174 9.81 -13.95 7.19
C ARG A 174 9.31 -13.48 5.83
N ASP A 175 8.00 -13.53 5.64
CA ASP A 175 7.31 -13.26 4.39
C ASP A 175 6.08 -12.38 4.67
N PRO A 176 5.48 -11.73 3.65
CA PRO A 176 4.17 -11.10 3.79
C PRO A 176 3.11 -12.10 4.27
N ILE A 177 2.13 -11.62 5.00
CA ILE A 177 1.03 -12.44 5.53
C ILE A 177 -0.17 -12.29 4.61
N MET A 178 -0.60 -13.41 4.01
CA MET A 178 -1.78 -13.44 3.14
C MET A 178 -3.00 -13.94 3.93
N LEU A 179 -4.09 -13.23 3.76
CA LEU A 179 -5.37 -13.45 4.41
C LEU A 179 -6.41 -13.68 3.30
N ASP A 180 -7.12 -14.79 3.38
CA ASP A 180 -8.26 -15.06 2.51
C ASP A 180 -9.56 -14.86 3.29
N PRO A 181 -10.28 -13.74 3.06
CA PRO A 181 -11.51 -13.46 3.79
C PRO A 181 -12.62 -14.49 3.63
N ALA A 182 -12.55 -15.33 2.61
CA ALA A 182 -13.52 -16.43 2.44
C ALA A 182 -13.47 -17.44 3.58
N ASN A 183 -12.31 -17.60 4.20
CA ASN A 183 -12.08 -18.55 5.29
C ASN A 183 -12.42 -18.02 6.68
N TYR A 184 -12.87 -16.76 6.78
CA TYR A 184 -13.24 -16.11 8.05
C TYR A 184 -14.74 -16.10 8.24
N GLU A 185 -15.18 -16.40 9.44
CA GLU A 185 -16.58 -16.33 9.82
C GLU A 185 -17.02 -14.88 10.09
N TRP A 186 -18.31 -14.61 9.81
CA TRP A 186 -18.93 -13.36 10.19
C TRP A 186 -19.35 -13.42 11.67
N LEU A 187 -18.73 -12.57 12.48
CA LEU A 187 -19.05 -12.45 13.91
C LEU A 187 -19.93 -11.22 14.12
N PRO A 188 -20.96 -11.29 14.97
CA PRO A 188 -21.73 -10.11 15.37
C PRO A 188 -20.84 -9.14 16.14
N VAL A 189 -21.05 -7.84 15.92
CA VAL A 189 -20.33 -6.80 16.66
C VAL A 189 -21.16 -6.41 17.89
N ASP A 190 -20.59 -6.58 19.09
CA ASP A 190 -21.26 -6.27 20.34
C ASP A 190 -21.74 -4.81 20.41
N GLY A 191 -22.98 -4.64 20.82
CA GLY A 191 -23.62 -3.32 20.95
C GLY A 191 -23.96 -2.63 19.63
N MET A 192 -23.81 -3.31 18.46
CA MET A 192 -24.14 -2.78 17.15
C MET A 192 -25.08 -3.73 16.38
N PRO A 193 -26.37 -3.69 16.63
CA PRO A 193 -27.34 -4.57 15.96
C PRO A 193 -27.27 -4.45 14.44
N GLY A 194 -27.26 -5.61 13.75
CA GLY A 194 -27.18 -5.66 12.27
C GLY A 194 -25.78 -5.39 11.71
N VAL A 195 -24.75 -5.30 12.56
CA VAL A 195 -23.36 -5.19 12.15
C VAL A 195 -22.65 -6.52 12.41
N SER A 196 -21.90 -6.99 11.41
CA SER A 196 -21.04 -8.16 11.52
C SER A 196 -19.64 -7.83 11.02
N GLU A 197 -18.64 -8.51 11.57
CA GLU A 197 -17.24 -8.31 11.24
C GLU A 197 -16.55 -9.64 10.94
N LYS A 198 -15.61 -9.61 9.99
CA LYS A 198 -14.57 -10.63 9.83
C LYS A 198 -13.26 -10.03 10.31
N PRO A 199 -12.77 -10.33 11.51
CA PRO A 199 -11.47 -9.86 11.99
C PRO A 199 -10.37 -10.64 11.28
N LEU A 200 -9.71 -10.02 10.31
CA LEU A 200 -8.70 -10.69 9.49
C LEU A 200 -7.37 -10.85 10.21
N GLY A 201 -7.00 -9.91 11.07
CA GLY A 201 -5.79 -9.99 11.86
C GLY A 201 -5.42 -8.70 12.56
N SER A 202 -4.63 -8.83 13.63
CA SER A 202 -4.04 -7.72 14.39
C SER A 202 -2.53 -7.91 14.47
N PHE A 203 -1.79 -6.84 14.20
CA PHE A 203 -0.33 -6.80 14.18
C PHE A 203 0.12 -5.82 15.25
N THR A 204 0.51 -6.38 16.39
CA THR A 204 0.55 -5.69 17.68
C THR A 204 1.65 -4.65 17.81
N GLU A 205 2.76 -4.80 17.11
CA GLU A 205 3.90 -3.87 17.20
C GLU A 205 3.53 -2.46 16.73
N ARG A 206 2.52 -2.38 15.85
CA ARG A 206 1.99 -1.09 15.38
C ARG A 206 0.55 -0.84 15.84
N GLN A 207 -0.01 -1.77 16.61
CA GLN A 207 -1.42 -1.73 17.00
C GLN A 207 -2.33 -1.50 15.78
N CYS A 208 -1.99 -2.15 14.68
CA CYS A 208 -2.76 -2.08 13.45
C CYS A 208 -3.42 -3.43 13.16
N GLY A 209 -4.52 -3.40 12.46
CA GLY A 209 -5.26 -4.59 12.05
C GLY A 209 -6.08 -4.33 10.80
N ALA A 210 -6.63 -5.40 10.27
CA ALA A 210 -7.56 -5.37 9.15
C ALA A 210 -8.80 -6.20 9.47
N SER A 211 -9.95 -5.71 9.07
CA SER A 211 -11.21 -6.41 9.16
C SER A 211 -12.12 -6.05 8.00
N ILE A 212 -13.13 -6.88 7.75
CA ILE A 212 -14.22 -6.56 6.84
C ILE A 212 -15.50 -6.41 7.67
N ILE A 213 -16.23 -5.34 7.43
CA ILE A 213 -17.46 -5.01 8.14
C ILE A 213 -18.63 -5.11 7.18
N LYS A 214 -19.70 -5.76 7.61
CA LYS A 214 -20.97 -5.83 6.88
C LYS A 214 -22.07 -5.20 7.72
N LEU A 215 -22.81 -4.29 7.10
CA LEU A 215 -23.94 -3.61 7.70
C LEU A 215 -25.23 -4.10 7.03
N ALA A 216 -26.21 -4.50 7.82
CA ALA A 216 -27.57 -4.70 7.36
C ALA A 216 -28.21 -3.34 7.05
N ARG A 217 -29.23 -3.33 6.21
CA ARG A 217 -29.97 -2.09 5.89
C ARG A 217 -30.50 -1.41 7.16
N GLY A 218 -30.22 -0.15 7.29
CA GLY A 218 -30.63 0.66 8.45
C GLY A 218 -29.77 0.50 9.68
N SER A 219 -28.71 -0.29 9.64
CA SER A 219 -27.78 -0.43 10.75
C SER A 219 -26.79 0.72 10.78
N THR A 220 -26.28 1.02 11.98
CA THR A 220 -25.25 2.04 12.21
C THR A 220 -23.99 1.38 12.75
N TYR A 221 -22.86 1.76 12.19
CA TYR A 221 -21.53 1.35 12.65
C TYR A 221 -20.79 2.55 13.24
N ARG A 222 -20.21 2.38 14.41
CA ARG A 222 -19.35 3.38 15.04
C ARG A 222 -17.92 3.15 14.56
N ALA A 223 -17.45 4.03 13.69
CA ALA A 223 -16.07 3.98 13.17
C ALA A 223 -15.05 4.15 14.30
N GLY A 224 -13.99 3.35 14.24
CA GLY A 224 -12.84 3.48 15.13
C GLY A 224 -12.01 4.73 14.83
N GLU A 225 -11.32 5.23 15.86
CA GLU A 225 -10.31 6.28 15.67
C GLU A 225 -9.11 5.75 14.87
N ARG A 226 -8.47 6.63 14.10
CA ARG A 226 -7.27 6.31 13.29
C ARG A 226 -7.49 5.13 12.33
N SER A 227 -8.63 5.10 11.67
CA SER A 227 -9.01 4.04 10.75
C SER A 227 -9.20 4.58 9.33
N VAL A 228 -8.92 3.73 8.34
CA VAL A 228 -9.24 3.96 6.93
C VAL A 228 -10.26 2.90 6.52
N TYR A 229 -11.35 3.33 5.93
CA TYR A 229 -12.40 2.46 5.41
C TYR A 229 -12.45 2.53 3.90
N LEU A 230 -12.56 1.39 3.26
CA LEU A 230 -12.85 1.23 1.83
C LEU A 230 -14.21 0.56 1.68
N VAL A 231 -15.14 1.24 1.06
CA VAL A 231 -16.42 0.64 0.70
C VAL A 231 -16.20 -0.28 -0.49
N LEU A 232 -16.48 -1.57 -0.30
CA LEU A 232 -16.35 -2.57 -1.36
C LEU A 232 -17.68 -2.75 -2.13
N SER A 233 -18.81 -2.50 -1.47
CA SER A 233 -20.13 -2.58 -2.09
C SER A 233 -21.18 -1.91 -1.21
N GLY A 234 -22.28 -1.48 -1.83
CA GLY A 234 -23.39 -0.84 -1.15
C GLY A 234 -23.20 0.66 -0.98
N SER A 235 -24.16 1.29 -0.34
CA SER A 235 -24.21 2.74 -0.15
C SER A 235 -24.71 3.09 1.24
N GLY A 236 -24.41 4.30 1.70
CA GLY A 236 -24.80 4.76 3.02
C GLY A 236 -24.48 6.22 3.27
N ILE A 237 -24.55 6.59 4.54
CA ILE A 237 -24.20 7.93 5.01
C ILE A 237 -23.09 7.79 6.05
N ALA A 238 -22.02 8.54 5.87
CA ALA A 238 -20.93 8.64 6.84
C ALA A 238 -20.81 10.12 7.28
N TYR A 239 -21.15 10.40 8.55
CA TYR A 239 -21.12 11.77 9.12
C TYR A 239 -21.80 12.80 8.20
N ASP A 240 -23.05 12.55 7.84
CA ASP A 240 -23.90 13.39 7.00
C ASP A 240 -23.49 13.50 5.51
N ALA A 241 -22.44 12.82 5.08
CA ALA A 241 -22.05 12.73 3.69
C ALA A 241 -22.40 11.34 3.09
N PRO A 242 -23.07 11.27 1.92
CA PRO A 242 -23.34 10.02 1.26
C PRO A 242 -22.07 9.38 0.72
N TYR A 243 -22.06 8.06 0.65
CA TYR A 243 -21.06 7.28 -0.09
C TYR A 243 -21.76 6.23 -0.96
N LEU A 244 -21.18 5.94 -2.10
CA LEU A 244 -21.68 4.98 -3.09
C LEU A 244 -20.66 3.87 -3.33
#